data_c75d4dc104b080b6e19f71e84acfa968
#
_entry.id   c75d4dc104b080b6e19f71e84acfa968
#
_cell.length_a   1.000
_cell.length_b   1.000
_cell.length_c   1.000
_cell.angle_alpha   90.00
_cell.angle_beta   90.00
_cell.angle_gamma   90.00
#
_symmetry.space_group_name_H-M   'P 1'
#
loop_
_entity.id
_entity.type
_entity.pdbx_description
1 polymer ?
#
loop_
_entity_poly.entity_id
_entity_poly.type
_entity_poly.pdbx_seq_one_letter_code
_entity_poly.pdbx_strand_id
1 'polypeptide(L)'
;MRESHANKSVSFLMELIFVLFFFTIASAICVFVLGKAKDKNDIAADTRNALQYGENLIAQRNETAVLQQLQKETLYLDEDGNSVAEKAGYYRVVVAQKQPLKDGQMTLCELCIYRKDRELVRLPFLLEGGIRSEK
;
A
#
# COMPACT_ATOMS: atom_id res chain seq x y z
N MET A 1 -40.11 38.99 -36.77
CA MET A 1 -38.68 39.02 -37.07
C MET A 1 -37.81 39.28 -35.87
N ARG A 2 -38.18 40.27 -35.06
CA ARG A 2 -37.39 40.54 -33.88
C ARG A 2 -37.37 39.36 -32.91
N GLU A 3 -38.52 38.71 -32.77
CA GLU A 3 -38.60 37.56 -31.88
C GLU A 3 -37.69 36.42 -32.33
N SER A 4 -37.59 36.24 -33.64
CA SER A 4 -36.72 35.21 -34.20
C SER A 4 -35.27 35.48 -33.87
N HIS A 5 -34.81 36.73 -33.95
CA HIS A 5 -33.46 37.08 -33.60
C HIS A 5 -33.20 36.93 -32.12
N ALA A 6 -34.16 37.37 -31.29
CA ALA A 6 -34.00 37.22 -29.85
C ALA A 6 -33.97 35.77 -29.44
N ASN A 7 -34.81 34.93 -30.06
CA ASN A 7 -34.82 33.51 -29.76
C ASN A 7 -33.52 32.83 -30.17
N LYS A 8 -32.95 33.21 -31.30
CA LYS A 8 -31.68 32.67 -31.74
C LYS A 8 -30.56 33.07 -30.78
N SER A 9 -30.56 34.31 -30.32
CA SER A 9 -29.58 34.80 -29.39
C SER A 9 -29.70 34.07 -28.06
N VAL A 10 -30.91 33.90 -27.54
CA VAL A 10 -31.14 33.16 -26.29
C VAL A 10 -30.74 31.72 -26.46
N SER A 11 -31.11 31.09 -27.57
CA SER A 11 -30.76 29.71 -27.84
C SER A 11 -29.23 29.52 -27.87
N PHE A 12 -28.52 30.48 -28.50
CA PHE A 12 -27.08 30.43 -28.55
C PHE A 12 -26.47 30.54 -27.16
N LEU A 13 -27.01 31.46 -26.34
CA LEU A 13 -26.52 31.60 -24.96
C LEU A 13 -26.77 30.36 -24.16
N MET A 14 -27.94 29.74 -24.31
CA MET A 14 -28.27 28.53 -23.60
C MET A 14 -27.30 27.39 -23.99
N GLU A 15 -27.04 27.28 -25.31
CA GLU A 15 -26.13 26.30 -25.80
C GLU A 15 -24.73 26.52 -25.23
N LEU A 16 -24.28 27.76 -25.19
CA LEU A 16 -22.98 28.09 -24.65
C LEU A 16 -22.89 27.71 -23.17
N ILE A 17 -23.96 28.02 -22.41
CA ILE A 17 -24.02 27.68 -21.00
C ILE A 17 -23.96 26.18 -20.79
N PHE A 18 -24.67 25.40 -21.60
CA PHE A 18 -24.63 23.96 -21.52
C PHE A 18 -23.25 23.43 -21.79
N VAL A 19 -22.55 23.96 -22.81
CA VAL A 19 -21.21 23.55 -23.14
C VAL A 19 -20.26 23.82 -21.98
N LEU A 20 -20.35 25.01 -21.39
CA LEU A 20 -19.51 25.35 -20.25
C LEU A 20 -19.81 24.46 -19.05
N PHE A 21 -21.07 24.17 -18.84
CA PHE A 21 -21.50 23.31 -17.73
C PHE A 21 -20.94 21.90 -17.90
N PHE A 22 -21.09 21.32 -19.09
CA PHE A 22 -20.55 20.00 -19.37
C PHE A 22 -19.03 19.99 -19.27
N PHE A 23 -18.38 21.05 -19.73
CA PHE A 23 -16.93 21.14 -19.66
C PHE A 23 -16.46 21.14 -18.20
N THR A 24 -17.20 21.88 -17.36
CA THR A 24 -16.86 21.94 -15.94
C THR A 24 -17.00 20.57 -15.29
N ILE A 25 -18.08 19.85 -15.60
CA ILE A 25 -18.29 18.52 -15.06
C ILE A 25 -17.19 17.56 -15.53
N ALA A 26 -16.87 17.61 -16.83
CA ALA A 26 -15.84 16.75 -17.39
C ALA A 26 -14.49 17.01 -16.72
N SER A 27 -14.16 18.28 -16.49
CA SER A 27 -12.92 18.64 -15.82
C SER A 27 -12.86 18.10 -14.40
N ALA A 28 -13.96 18.21 -13.67
CA ALA A 28 -14.04 17.71 -12.31
C ALA A 28 -13.82 16.19 -12.27
N ILE A 29 -14.45 15.49 -13.22
CA ILE A 29 -14.28 14.03 -13.30
C ILE A 29 -12.84 13.68 -13.60
N CYS A 30 -12.19 14.41 -14.51
CA CYS A 30 -10.80 14.16 -14.85
C CYS A 30 -9.90 14.35 -13.63
N VAL A 31 -10.09 15.43 -12.87
CA VAL A 31 -9.30 15.67 -11.68
C VAL A 31 -9.51 14.56 -10.66
N PHE A 32 -10.74 14.13 -10.49
CA PHE A 32 -11.06 13.05 -9.55
C PHE A 32 -10.37 11.74 -9.95
N VAL A 33 -10.44 11.40 -11.24
CA VAL A 33 -9.82 10.18 -11.75
C VAL A 33 -8.31 10.24 -11.60
N LEU A 34 -7.70 11.39 -11.89
CA LEU A 34 -6.26 11.55 -11.74
C LEU A 34 -5.84 11.41 -10.29
N GLY A 35 -6.64 11.98 -9.36
CA GLY A 35 -6.35 11.81 -7.95
C GLY A 35 -6.39 10.36 -7.52
N LYS A 36 -7.40 9.62 -7.99
CA LYS A 36 -7.51 8.20 -7.69
C LYS A 36 -6.35 7.41 -8.28
N ALA A 37 -5.95 7.75 -9.51
CA ALA A 37 -4.83 7.07 -10.16
C ALA A 37 -3.54 7.30 -9.39
N LYS A 38 -3.34 8.52 -8.89
CA LYS A 38 -2.16 8.83 -8.10
C LYS A 38 -2.12 8.01 -6.82
N ASP A 39 -3.26 7.93 -6.12
CA ASP A 39 -3.33 7.13 -4.89
C ASP A 39 -3.00 5.67 -5.18
N LYS A 40 -3.53 5.12 -6.27
CA LYS A 40 -3.24 3.74 -6.63
C LYS A 40 -1.77 3.54 -6.98
N ASN A 41 -1.16 4.51 -7.65
CA ASN A 41 0.26 4.44 -7.97
C ASN A 41 1.11 4.46 -6.70
N ASP A 42 0.74 5.30 -5.74
CA ASP A 42 1.47 5.35 -4.47
C ASP A 42 1.36 4.03 -3.74
N ILE A 43 0.17 3.44 -3.71
CA ILE A 43 -0.04 2.14 -3.08
C ILE A 43 0.75 1.07 -3.80
N ALA A 44 0.78 1.10 -5.13
CA ALA A 44 1.53 0.11 -5.91
C ALA A 44 3.03 0.22 -5.63
N ALA A 45 3.55 1.44 -5.55
CA ALA A 45 4.96 1.65 -5.24
C ALA A 45 5.29 1.16 -3.84
N ASP A 46 4.44 1.48 -2.86
CA ASP A 46 4.64 1.02 -1.49
C ASP A 46 4.57 -0.50 -1.42
N THR A 47 3.63 -1.11 -2.13
CA THR A 47 3.49 -2.55 -2.15
C THR A 47 4.73 -3.22 -2.73
N ARG A 48 5.24 -2.67 -3.83
CA ARG A 48 6.44 -3.22 -4.47
C ARG A 48 7.64 -3.10 -3.53
N ASN A 49 7.81 -1.94 -2.90
CA ASN A 49 8.91 -1.74 -1.96
C ASN A 49 8.78 -2.67 -0.76
N ALA A 50 7.55 -2.79 -0.23
CA ALA A 50 7.30 -3.67 0.90
C ALA A 50 7.59 -5.12 0.53
N LEU A 51 7.18 -5.54 -0.66
CA LEU A 51 7.44 -6.89 -1.12
C LEU A 51 8.95 -7.16 -1.20
N GLN A 52 9.69 -6.21 -1.76
CA GLN A 52 11.13 -6.35 -1.86
C GLN A 52 11.79 -6.45 -0.48
N TYR A 53 11.39 -5.59 0.44
CA TYR A 53 11.95 -5.62 1.79
C TYR A 53 11.59 -6.91 2.51
N GLY A 54 10.36 -7.37 2.35
CA GLY A 54 9.92 -8.62 2.95
C GLY A 54 10.67 -9.81 2.39
N GLU A 55 10.85 -9.86 1.08
CA GLU A 55 11.60 -10.94 0.45
C GLU A 55 13.06 -10.94 0.90
N ASN A 56 13.65 -9.76 1.04
CA ASN A 56 15.02 -9.65 1.53
C ASN A 56 15.14 -10.15 2.97
N LEU A 57 14.18 -9.81 3.82
CA LEU A 57 14.19 -10.29 5.20
C LEU A 57 14.08 -11.80 5.26
N ILE A 58 13.20 -12.37 4.45
CA ILE A 58 13.01 -13.81 4.42
C ILE A 58 14.25 -14.51 3.86
N ALA A 59 14.86 -13.94 2.83
CA ALA A 59 16.04 -14.52 2.22
C ALA A 59 17.20 -14.54 3.19
N GLN A 60 17.28 -13.56 4.08
CA GLN A 60 18.36 -13.46 5.05
C GLN A 60 17.97 -13.97 6.43
N ARG A 61 16.90 -14.74 6.51
CA ARG A 61 16.37 -15.17 7.82
C ARG A 61 17.32 -16.02 8.64
N ASN A 62 18.28 -16.62 7.98
CA ASN A 62 19.27 -17.46 8.69
C ASN A 62 20.40 -16.64 9.33
N GLU A 63 20.52 -15.38 8.97
CA GLU A 63 21.50 -14.52 9.59
C GLU A 63 21.05 -14.15 11.00
N THR A 64 22.01 -14.16 11.94
CA THR A 64 21.69 -13.92 13.34
C THR A 64 20.94 -12.60 13.54
N ALA A 65 21.45 -11.54 12.93
CA ALA A 65 20.83 -10.23 13.10
C ALA A 65 19.40 -10.19 12.58
N VAL A 66 19.18 -10.77 11.40
CA VAL A 66 17.85 -10.79 10.79
C VAL A 66 16.93 -11.70 11.59
N LEU A 67 17.44 -12.84 12.04
CA LEU A 67 16.65 -13.76 12.84
C LEU A 67 16.17 -13.09 14.12
N GLN A 68 17.02 -12.32 14.78
CA GLN A 68 16.63 -11.60 15.97
C GLN A 68 15.54 -10.60 15.68
N GLN A 69 15.60 -9.93 14.53
CA GLN A 69 14.57 -9.00 14.13
C GLN A 69 13.25 -9.72 13.88
N LEU A 70 13.30 -10.86 13.22
CA LEU A 70 12.12 -11.64 12.91
C LEU A 70 11.47 -12.25 14.15
N GLN A 71 12.23 -12.44 15.20
CA GLN A 71 11.70 -12.96 16.45
C GLN A 71 10.89 -11.91 17.21
N LYS A 72 11.05 -10.65 16.87
CA LYS A 72 10.22 -9.61 17.44
C LYS A 72 8.86 -9.65 16.76
N GLU A 73 7.81 -9.43 17.51
CA GLU A 73 6.47 -9.45 16.94
C GLU A 73 6.25 -8.33 15.95
N THR A 74 6.86 -7.19 16.19
CA THR A 74 6.68 -6.04 15.34
C THR A 74 8.01 -5.37 15.07
N LEU A 75 8.21 -5.01 13.80
CA LEU A 75 9.42 -4.38 13.35
C LEU A 75 9.03 -3.15 12.53
N TYR A 76 9.79 -2.10 12.64
CA TYR A 76 9.51 -0.87 11.89
C TYR A 76 10.64 -0.60 10.92
N LEU A 77 10.28 -0.27 9.68
CA LEU A 77 11.23 0.03 8.62
C LEU A 77 10.98 1.44 8.10
N ASP A 78 12.04 2.11 7.68
CA ASP A 78 11.89 3.42 7.03
C ASP A 78 11.63 3.21 5.53
N GLU A 79 11.57 4.30 4.79
CA GLU A 79 11.28 4.22 3.36
C GLU A 79 12.34 3.43 2.59
N ASP A 80 13.54 3.36 3.11
CA ASP A 80 14.64 2.65 2.47
C ASP A 80 14.75 1.19 2.92
N GLY A 81 13.89 0.77 3.84
CA GLY A 81 13.89 -0.61 4.31
C GLY A 81 14.81 -0.86 5.49
N ASN A 82 15.34 0.18 6.10
CA ASN A 82 16.20 0.04 7.26
C ASN A 82 15.39 -0.05 8.54
N SER A 83 15.85 -0.85 9.48
CA SER A 83 15.19 -0.99 10.76
C SER A 83 15.30 0.31 11.56
N VAL A 84 14.18 0.81 12.05
CA VAL A 84 14.14 2.07 12.80
C VAL A 84 13.21 1.93 13.99
N ALA A 85 13.20 2.95 14.84
CA ALA A 85 12.29 2.99 15.98
C ALA A 85 10.86 3.20 15.51
N GLU A 86 9.92 2.89 16.37
CA GLU A 86 8.50 3.01 16.05
C GLU A 86 8.13 4.40 15.53
N LYS A 87 8.67 5.42 16.14
CA LYS A 87 8.31 6.79 15.77
C LYS A 87 8.79 7.16 14.36
N ALA A 88 9.86 6.52 13.90
CA ALA A 88 10.43 6.80 12.60
C ALA A 88 9.98 5.81 11.55
N GLY A 89 9.11 4.88 11.90
CA GLY A 89 8.70 3.81 10.99
C GLY A 89 7.79 4.29 9.88
N TYR A 90 8.16 3.99 8.66
CA TYR A 90 7.31 4.21 7.50
C TYR A 90 6.47 2.96 7.25
N TYR A 91 7.07 1.79 7.40
CA TYR A 91 6.37 0.51 7.28
C TYR A 91 6.39 -0.20 8.62
N ARG A 92 5.31 -0.90 8.90
CA ARG A 92 5.23 -1.75 10.09
C ARG A 92 5.20 -3.19 9.64
N VAL A 93 6.15 -3.97 10.11
CA VAL A 93 6.27 -5.38 9.77
C VAL A 93 5.82 -6.22 10.98
N VAL A 94 4.84 -7.06 10.76
CA VAL A 94 4.32 -7.94 11.81
C VAL A 94 4.64 -9.37 11.41
N VAL A 95 5.29 -10.10 12.29
CA VAL A 95 5.62 -11.50 12.05
C VAL A 95 4.73 -12.35 12.94
N ALA A 96 3.89 -13.17 12.31
CA ALA A 96 2.98 -14.05 13.02
C ALA A 96 3.44 -15.48 12.86
N GLN A 97 3.54 -16.17 13.97
CA GLN A 97 3.87 -17.57 13.99
C GLN A 97 2.56 -18.35 13.87
N LYS A 98 2.44 -19.14 12.81
CA LYS A 98 1.18 -19.84 12.56
C LYS A 98 1.10 -21.17 13.29
N GLN A 99 1.95 -22.11 12.91
CA GLN A 99 1.92 -23.42 13.55
C GLN A 99 3.22 -24.14 13.25
N PRO A 100 3.68 -24.97 14.19
CA PRO A 100 4.87 -25.80 13.93
C PRO A 100 4.55 -26.90 12.95
N LEU A 101 5.56 -27.27 12.17
CA LEU A 101 5.46 -28.36 11.21
C LEU A 101 6.38 -29.48 11.63
N LYS A 102 5.94 -30.73 11.33
CA LYS A 102 6.80 -31.90 11.55
C LYS A 102 7.58 -31.87 12.88
N ASP A 103 6.89 -32.10 13.94
CA ASP A 103 7.55 -32.22 15.24
C ASP A 103 8.25 -30.96 15.71
N GLY A 104 7.86 -29.83 15.18
CA GLY A 104 8.40 -28.57 15.64
C GLY A 104 9.75 -28.18 15.04
N GLN A 105 10.25 -28.95 14.08
CA GLN A 105 11.51 -28.62 13.46
C GLN A 105 11.45 -27.36 12.62
N MET A 106 10.29 -27.09 12.04
CA MET A 106 10.08 -25.88 11.27
C MET A 106 8.75 -25.28 11.69
N THR A 107 8.67 -23.97 11.61
CA THR A 107 7.46 -23.26 11.93
C THR A 107 7.03 -22.45 10.74
N LEU A 108 5.77 -22.57 10.39
CA LEU A 108 5.19 -21.75 9.34
C LEU A 108 4.90 -20.38 9.93
N CYS A 109 5.48 -19.36 9.34
CA CYS A 109 5.33 -17.99 9.79
C CYS A 109 4.76 -17.17 8.66
N GLU A 110 4.21 -16.04 9.01
CA GLU A 110 3.64 -15.14 8.04
C GLU A 110 4.14 -13.73 8.34
N LEU A 111 4.70 -13.10 7.33
CA LEU A 111 5.23 -11.75 7.45
C LEU A 111 4.28 -10.81 6.75
N CYS A 112 3.73 -9.86 7.50
CA CYS A 112 2.79 -8.89 6.98
C CYS A 112 3.40 -7.51 7.10
N ILE A 113 3.33 -6.74 6.03
CA ILE A 113 3.87 -5.38 6.02
C ILE A 113 2.72 -4.42 5.82
N TYR A 114 2.66 -3.43 6.70
CA TYR A 114 1.60 -2.43 6.71
C TYR A 114 2.19 -1.05 6.56
N ARG A 115 1.41 -0.18 5.96
CA ARG A 115 1.66 1.25 6.00
C ARG A 115 0.42 1.88 6.59
N LYS A 116 0.58 2.49 7.80
CA LYS A 116 -0.56 2.96 8.58
C LYS A 116 -1.47 1.75 8.85
N ASP A 117 -2.72 1.83 8.48
CA ASP A 117 -3.65 0.75 8.73
C ASP A 117 -3.87 -0.18 7.55
N ARG A 118 -3.12 0.02 6.47
CA ARG A 118 -3.31 -0.75 5.25
C ARG A 118 -2.27 -1.85 5.14
N GLU A 119 -2.75 -3.07 4.97
CA GLU A 119 -1.87 -4.20 4.71
C GLU A 119 -1.41 -4.13 3.26
N LEU A 120 -0.10 -4.11 3.04
CA LEU A 120 0.46 -4.04 1.71
C LEU A 120 0.83 -5.42 1.17
N VAL A 121 1.46 -6.23 2.00
CA VAL A 121 2.01 -7.51 1.58
C VAL A 121 1.85 -8.52 2.71
N ARG A 122 1.61 -9.77 2.33
CA ARG A 122 1.56 -10.89 3.26
C ARG A 122 2.34 -12.04 2.66
N LEU A 123 3.45 -12.40 3.30
CA LEU A 123 4.35 -13.42 2.79
C LEU A 123 4.49 -14.56 3.78
N PRO A 124 4.14 -15.78 3.37
CA PRO A 124 4.40 -16.95 4.20
C PRO A 124 5.85 -17.38 4.07
N PHE A 125 6.44 -17.88 5.14
CA PHE A 125 7.78 -18.43 5.08
C PHE A 125 7.96 -19.47 6.19
N LEU A 126 8.96 -20.29 6.03
CA LEU A 126 9.30 -21.30 7.01
C LEU A 126 10.52 -20.85 7.80
N LEU A 127 10.47 -21.03 9.10
CA LEU A 127 11.57 -20.68 9.97
C LEU A 127 11.98 -21.93 10.73
N GLU A 128 13.26 -22.27 10.63
CA GLU A 128 13.80 -23.44 11.27
C GLU A 128 13.84 -23.24 12.79
N GLY A 129 13.31 -24.20 13.52
CA GLY A 129 13.27 -24.09 14.95
C GLY A 129 12.21 -23.19 15.52
N GLY A 130 11.53 -22.44 14.67
CA GLY A 130 10.49 -21.51 15.08
C GLY A 130 11.03 -20.14 15.44
N ILE A 131 10.13 -19.18 15.59
CA ILE A 131 10.49 -17.83 15.96
C ILE A 131 10.91 -17.76 17.40
N ARG A 132 10.22 -18.48 18.28
CA ARG A 132 10.45 -18.37 19.63
C ARG A 132 11.64 -19.17 20.05
N SER A 133 12.57 -18.58 20.68
CA SER A 133 13.76 -19.28 21.06
C SER A 133 13.52 -20.33 22.11
N GLU A 134 12.53 -20.23 22.91
CA GLU A 134 12.19 -21.23 23.74
C GLU A 134 13.17 -21.78 24.55
N LYS A 135 13.34 -21.55 25.54
CA LYS A 135 14.28 -22.01 26.42
C LYS A 135 15.56 -21.57 26.16
#